data_13a9b9e48185c463dd20eac1c12b77d0
#
_entry.id   13a9b9e48185c463dd20eac1c12b77d0
#
_cell.length_a   1.000
_cell.length_b   1.000
_cell.length_c   1.000
_cell.angle_alpha   90.00
_cell.angle_beta   90.00
_cell.angle_gamma   90.00
#
_symmetry.space_group_name_H-M   'P 1'
#
loop_
_entity.id
_entity.type
_entity.pdbx_description
1 polymer ?
#
loop_
_entity_poly.entity_id
_entity_poly.type
_entity_poly.pdbx_seq_one_letter_code
_entity_poly.pdbx_strand_id
1 'polypeptide(L)'
;CATLSGAKLPNDAAEDSFDILPALLNETEKPIREYTLHQTISLALAIRNGEWKFLDHKGSGGNNYEREGEWGMKQFSLPEISPDAPGQLYNLKNDPGETKNLYNKYPETVKKLKSKLEEYKKNGHSRSIK
;
A
#
# COMPACT_ATOMS: atom_id res chain seq x y z
N CYS A 1 -3.45 -14.64 16.80
CA CYS A 1 -3.27 -15.97 17.40
C CYS A 1 -2.32 -15.91 18.60
N ALA A 2 -1.09 -15.35 18.49
CA ALA A 2 -0.13 -15.32 19.60
C ALA A 2 -0.72 -14.69 20.88
N THR A 3 -1.34 -13.52 20.76
CA THR A 3 -1.97 -12.81 21.88
C THR A 3 -3.05 -13.66 22.58
N LEU A 4 -3.88 -14.37 21.82
CA LEU A 4 -4.92 -15.26 22.37
C LEU A 4 -4.34 -16.44 23.13
N SER A 5 -3.19 -16.97 22.71
CA SER A 5 -2.51 -18.10 23.35
C SER A 5 -1.54 -17.67 24.46
N GLY A 6 -1.35 -16.37 24.69
CA GLY A 6 -0.34 -15.84 25.61
C GLY A 6 1.10 -16.02 25.14
N ALA A 7 1.32 -16.42 23.88
CA ALA A 7 2.64 -16.61 23.31
C ALA A 7 3.32 -15.27 23.00
N LYS A 8 4.62 -15.18 23.26
CA LYS A 8 5.46 -14.05 22.83
C LYS A 8 6.00 -14.34 21.42
N LEU A 9 5.82 -13.40 20.50
CA LEU A 9 6.45 -13.49 19.19
C LEU A 9 7.93 -13.15 19.31
N PRO A 10 8.84 -14.00 18.79
CA PRO A 10 10.25 -13.64 18.68
C PRO A 10 10.48 -12.54 17.65
N ASN A 11 11.65 -11.90 17.68
CA ASN A 11 11.95 -10.78 16.80
C ASN A 11 12.15 -11.20 15.33
N ASP A 12 12.54 -12.44 15.12
CA ASP A 12 12.80 -13.06 13.80
C ASP A 12 11.58 -13.78 13.20
N ALA A 13 10.38 -13.53 13.72
CA ALA A 13 9.16 -14.14 13.21
C ALA A 13 8.02 -13.14 13.12
N ALA A 14 7.11 -13.37 12.19
CA ALA A 14 5.90 -12.57 11.98
C ALA A 14 6.23 -11.07 11.71
N GLU A 15 7.20 -10.81 10.86
CA GLU A 15 7.85 -9.52 10.56
C GLU A 15 6.87 -8.41 10.16
N ASP A 16 5.76 -8.76 9.53
CA ASP A 16 4.70 -7.83 9.10
C ASP A 16 3.39 -8.00 9.87
N SER A 17 3.40 -8.80 10.93
CA SER A 17 2.19 -9.10 11.70
C SER A 17 1.94 -8.05 12.78
N PHE A 18 0.69 -7.64 12.89
CA PHE A 18 0.20 -6.74 13.93
C PHE A 18 -0.83 -7.47 14.78
N ASP A 19 -0.90 -7.12 16.06
CA ASP A 19 -1.95 -7.62 16.93
C ASP A 19 -3.28 -6.92 16.61
N ILE A 20 -4.18 -7.67 15.99
CA ILE A 20 -5.51 -7.18 15.63
C ILE A 20 -6.58 -7.53 16.66
N LEU A 21 -6.21 -8.22 17.77
CA LEU A 21 -7.18 -8.65 18.78
C LEU A 21 -7.98 -7.49 19.37
N PRO A 22 -7.38 -6.33 19.72
CA PRO A 22 -8.15 -5.20 20.23
C PRO A 22 -9.23 -4.70 19.26
N ALA A 23 -8.97 -4.74 17.94
CA ALA A 23 -9.97 -4.39 16.96
C ALA A 23 -11.08 -5.44 16.81
N LEU A 24 -10.73 -6.73 16.91
CA LEU A 24 -11.71 -7.83 16.86
C LEU A 24 -12.62 -7.83 18.08
N LEU A 25 -12.14 -7.43 19.24
CA LEU A 25 -12.91 -7.31 20.47
C LEU A 25 -13.62 -5.96 20.62
N ASN A 26 -13.50 -5.09 19.63
CA ASN A 26 -14.07 -3.75 19.65
C ASN A 26 -13.55 -2.87 20.82
N GLU A 27 -12.30 -3.10 21.23
CA GLU A 27 -11.62 -2.40 22.32
C GLU A 27 -10.89 -1.13 21.86
N THR A 28 -10.82 -0.90 20.53
CA THR A 28 -10.18 0.27 19.96
C THR A 28 -10.86 0.73 18.67
N GLU A 29 -11.05 2.02 18.55
CA GLU A 29 -11.48 2.69 17.32
C GLU A 29 -10.27 3.19 16.50
N LYS A 30 -9.06 3.10 17.06
CA LYS A 30 -7.84 3.54 16.39
C LYS A 30 -7.34 2.47 15.43
N PRO A 31 -6.78 2.87 14.28
CA PRO A 31 -6.13 1.94 13.37
C PRO A 31 -5.02 1.16 14.08
N ILE A 32 -5.00 -0.16 13.93
CA ILE A 32 -3.95 -1.04 14.51
C ILE A 32 -2.59 -0.77 13.85
N ARG A 33 -2.59 -0.38 12.60
CA ARG A 33 -1.37 0.00 11.87
C ARG A 33 -1.55 1.36 11.20
N GLU A 34 -0.50 2.15 11.23
CA GLU A 34 -0.50 3.46 10.57
C GLU A 34 -0.33 3.32 9.04
N TYR A 35 0.48 2.35 8.62
CA TYR A 35 0.75 2.09 7.20
C TYR A 35 0.36 0.67 6.83
N THR A 36 -0.20 0.51 5.64
CA THR A 36 -0.51 -0.80 5.05
C THR A 36 0.28 -0.97 3.77
N LEU A 37 1.03 -2.07 3.66
CA LEU A 37 1.72 -2.46 2.44
C LEU A 37 0.82 -3.32 1.57
N HIS A 38 0.91 -3.11 0.28
CA HIS A 38 0.28 -3.95 -0.75
C HIS A 38 1.37 -4.39 -1.73
N GLN A 39 1.30 -5.63 -2.16
CA GLN A 39 2.19 -6.18 -3.17
C GLN A 39 1.37 -6.78 -4.30
N THR A 40 1.77 -6.51 -5.52
CA THR A 40 1.18 -7.11 -6.72
C THR A 40 1.84 -8.45 -7.03
N ILE A 41 1.24 -9.20 -7.94
CA ILE A 41 1.83 -10.46 -8.44
C ILE A 41 3.19 -10.24 -9.12
N SER A 42 3.43 -9.04 -9.65
CA SER A 42 4.72 -8.65 -10.23
C SER A 42 5.72 -8.11 -9.20
N LEU A 43 5.45 -8.30 -7.91
CA LEU A 43 6.26 -7.83 -6.78
C LEU A 43 6.38 -6.30 -6.65
N ALA A 44 5.59 -5.56 -7.40
CA ALA A 44 5.52 -4.11 -7.24
C ALA A 44 4.82 -3.74 -5.92
N LEU A 45 5.36 -2.75 -5.22
CA LEU A 45 4.91 -2.36 -3.89
C LEU A 45 4.11 -1.06 -3.91
N ALA A 46 3.11 -1.02 -3.07
CA ALA A 46 2.36 0.17 -2.74
C ALA A 46 2.26 0.32 -1.21
N ILE A 47 2.12 1.56 -0.74
CA ILE A 47 1.93 1.87 0.67
C ILE A 47 0.72 2.79 0.83
N ARG A 48 -0.10 2.50 1.85
CA ARG A 48 -1.25 3.31 2.23
C ARG A 48 -1.07 3.88 3.64
N ASN A 49 -1.42 5.15 3.80
CA ASN A 49 -1.53 5.82 5.09
C ASN A 49 -2.83 6.62 5.09
N GLY A 50 -3.79 6.21 5.90
CA GLY A 50 -5.11 6.83 5.93
C GLY A 50 -5.80 6.82 4.57
N GLU A 51 -6.07 8.00 4.04
CA GLU A 51 -6.72 8.21 2.75
C GLU A 51 -5.76 8.16 1.54
N TRP A 52 -4.47 8.22 1.77
CA TRP A 52 -3.47 8.28 0.72
C TRP A 52 -2.89 6.90 0.40
N LYS A 53 -2.85 6.56 -0.90
CA LYS A 53 -2.20 5.35 -1.42
C LYS A 53 -1.16 5.74 -2.46
N PHE A 54 0.07 5.31 -2.25
CA PHE A 54 1.21 5.54 -3.13
C PHE A 54 1.66 4.21 -3.74
N LEU A 55 1.86 4.20 -5.06
CA LEU A 55 2.42 3.09 -5.82
C LEU A 55 3.78 3.53 -6.37
N ASP A 56 4.84 2.79 -6.03
CA ASP A 56 6.22 3.08 -6.46
C ASP A 56 6.51 2.50 -7.86
N HIS A 57 5.52 2.58 -8.76
CA HIS A 57 5.62 2.08 -10.13
C HIS A 57 4.55 2.68 -11.01
N LYS A 58 4.75 2.60 -12.33
CA LYS A 58 3.75 2.93 -13.34
C LYS A 58 2.73 1.78 -13.47
N GLY A 59 1.49 2.12 -13.81
CA GLY A 59 0.41 1.15 -13.94
C GLY A 59 -0.03 0.57 -12.59
N SER A 60 -1.07 -0.23 -12.58
CA SER A 60 -1.65 -0.83 -11.36
C SER A 60 -1.02 -2.17 -10.97
N GLY A 61 0.22 -2.41 -11.40
CA GLY A 61 1.02 -3.58 -11.01
C GLY A 61 0.56 -4.94 -11.55
N GLY A 62 -0.72 -5.20 -11.61
CA GLY A 62 -1.30 -6.39 -12.25
C GLY A 62 -1.93 -6.09 -13.60
N ASN A 63 -2.33 -4.83 -13.82
CA ASN A 63 -2.81 -4.35 -15.10
C ASN A 63 -1.64 -3.76 -15.87
N ASN A 64 -1.11 -4.53 -16.80
CA ASN A 64 -0.19 -4.00 -17.78
C ASN A 64 -1.03 -3.44 -18.94
N TYR A 65 -1.27 -2.15 -18.93
CA TYR A 65 -2.08 -1.45 -19.94
C TYR A 65 -1.53 -1.62 -21.36
N GLU A 66 -0.25 -1.89 -21.53
CA GLU A 66 0.35 -2.19 -22.83
C GLU A 66 -0.03 -3.60 -23.34
N ARG A 67 -0.38 -4.52 -22.44
CA ARG A 67 -0.80 -5.90 -22.75
C ARG A 67 -2.31 -6.09 -22.72
N GLU A 68 -3.08 -5.06 -22.48
CA GLU A 68 -4.54 -5.16 -22.30
C GLU A 68 -5.27 -5.73 -23.52
N GLY A 69 -4.73 -5.57 -24.71
CA GLY A 69 -5.28 -6.16 -25.94
C GLY A 69 -5.32 -7.67 -25.96
N GLU A 70 -4.43 -8.34 -25.23
CA GLU A 70 -4.33 -9.82 -25.19
C GLU A 70 -5.43 -10.44 -24.29
N TRP A 71 -5.91 -9.71 -23.29
CA TRP A 71 -6.83 -10.22 -22.26
C TRP A 71 -8.21 -9.58 -22.28
N GLY A 72 -8.50 -8.73 -23.26
CA GLY A 72 -9.78 -8.02 -23.35
C GLY A 72 -10.04 -7.01 -22.22
N MET A 73 -9.02 -6.67 -21.43
CA MET A 73 -9.14 -5.78 -20.25
C MET A 73 -9.06 -4.30 -20.63
N LYS A 74 -8.68 -3.96 -21.85
CA LYS A 74 -8.54 -2.58 -22.33
C LYS A 74 -9.79 -1.71 -22.14
N GLN A 75 -10.96 -2.32 -22.25
CA GLN A 75 -12.25 -1.64 -22.05
C GLN A 75 -12.47 -1.16 -20.59
N PHE A 76 -11.70 -1.64 -19.63
CA PHE A 76 -11.78 -1.25 -18.22
C PHE A 76 -10.65 -0.30 -17.82
N SER A 77 -9.70 -0.04 -18.69
CA SER A 77 -8.61 0.88 -18.40
C SER A 77 -9.12 2.32 -18.41
N LEU A 78 -8.64 3.08 -17.42
CA LEU A 78 -8.90 4.52 -17.34
C LEU A 78 -7.73 5.28 -17.96
N PRO A 79 -7.98 6.43 -18.62
CA PRO A 79 -6.92 7.26 -19.13
C PRO A 79 -5.98 7.70 -18.02
N GLU A 80 -4.68 7.46 -18.16
CA GLU A 80 -3.67 7.98 -17.25
C GLU A 80 -3.55 9.49 -17.43
N ILE A 81 -3.78 10.23 -16.33
CA ILE A 81 -3.72 11.70 -16.34
C ILE A 81 -2.34 12.26 -16.01
N SER A 82 -1.40 11.42 -15.61
CA SER A 82 -0.01 11.77 -15.32
C SER A 82 0.95 10.73 -15.92
N PRO A 83 0.98 10.60 -17.26
CA PRO A 83 1.69 9.51 -17.96
C PRO A 83 3.21 9.56 -17.74
N ASP A 84 3.76 10.75 -17.46
CA ASP A 84 5.20 10.94 -17.22
C ASP A 84 5.61 10.72 -15.75
N ALA A 85 4.63 10.55 -14.85
CA ALA A 85 4.92 10.29 -13.45
C ALA A 85 5.57 8.90 -13.27
N PRO A 86 6.65 8.79 -12.49
CA PRO A 86 7.34 7.51 -12.26
C PRO A 86 6.56 6.57 -11.33
N GLY A 87 5.50 7.05 -10.72
CA GLY A 87 4.63 6.32 -9.81
C GLY A 87 3.22 6.91 -9.78
N GLN A 88 2.40 6.45 -8.84
CA GLN A 88 1.02 6.87 -8.73
C GLN A 88 0.69 7.27 -7.29
N LEU A 89 -0.14 8.29 -7.12
CA LEU A 89 -0.68 8.71 -5.83
C LEU A 89 -2.18 8.91 -5.94
N TYR A 90 -2.94 8.30 -5.04
CA TYR A 90 -4.39 8.40 -4.99
C TYR A 90 -4.88 8.85 -3.63
N ASN A 91 -5.97 9.64 -3.60
CA ASN A 91 -6.72 9.96 -2.39
C ASN A 91 -8.00 9.12 -2.35
N LEU A 92 -7.98 8.02 -1.62
CA LEU A 92 -9.06 7.03 -1.61
C LEU A 92 -10.37 7.53 -0.95
N LYS A 93 -10.31 8.64 -0.20
CA LYS A 93 -11.52 9.27 0.36
C LYS A 93 -12.34 9.95 -0.73
N ASN A 94 -11.66 10.62 -1.66
CA ASN A 94 -12.30 11.41 -2.71
C ASN A 94 -12.38 10.66 -4.04
N ASP A 95 -11.55 9.64 -4.21
CA ASP A 95 -11.40 8.85 -5.43
C ASP A 95 -11.14 7.38 -5.07
N PRO A 96 -12.15 6.66 -4.55
CA PRO A 96 -12.00 5.25 -4.15
C PRO A 96 -11.75 4.32 -5.35
N GLY A 97 -12.06 4.77 -6.56
CA GLY A 97 -11.80 4.03 -7.82
C GLY A 97 -10.40 4.23 -8.38
N GLU A 98 -9.54 5.02 -7.72
CA GLU A 98 -8.16 5.27 -8.18
C GLU A 98 -8.09 5.77 -9.62
N THR A 99 -8.98 6.72 -9.97
CA THR A 99 -9.16 7.22 -11.35
C THR A 99 -8.27 8.42 -11.67
N LYS A 100 -7.70 9.09 -10.64
CA LYS A 100 -6.96 10.35 -10.79
C LYS A 100 -5.60 10.24 -10.12
N ASN A 101 -4.55 10.01 -10.92
CA ASN A 101 -3.18 10.02 -10.42
C ASN A 101 -2.77 11.45 -10.00
N LEU A 102 -2.53 11.64 -8.71
CA LEU A 102 -2.20 12.91 -8.08
C LEU A 102 -0.70 13.08 -7.82
N TYR A 103 0.15 12.21 -8.37
CA TYR A 103 1.59 12.17 -8.11
C TYR A 103 2.26 13.53 -8.23
N ASN A 104 2.05 14.21 -9.36
CA ASN A 104 2.65 15.52 -9.63
C ASN A 104 2.01 16.66 -8.83
N LYS A 105 0.78 16.46 -8.34
CA LYS A 105 0.03 17.49 -7.58
C LYS A 105 0.43 17.59 -6.12
N TYR A 106 0.85 16.47 -5.51
CA TYR A 106 1.16 16.40 -4.07
C TYR A 106 2.56 15.81 -3.80
N PRO A 107 3.64 16.50 -4.23
CA PRO A 107 5.01 15.99 -4.14
C PRO A 107 5.46 15.70 -2.71
N GLU A 108 5.01 16.47 -1.72
CA GLU A 108 5.38 16.24 -0.32
C GLU A 108 4.74 14.96 0.23
N THR A 109 3.50 14.66 -0.16
CA THR A 109 2.83 13.41 0.22
C THR A 109 3.54 12.22 -0.44
N VAL A 110 3.90 12.34 -1.70
CA VAL A 110 4.70 11.33 -2.42
C VAL A 110 6.01 11.07 -1.69
N LYS A 111 6.77 12.13 -1.37
CA LYS A 111 8.05 12.04 -0.67
C LYS A 111 7.92 11.34 0.68
N LYS A 112 6.91 11.71 1.48
CA LYS A 112 6.64 11.07 2.78
C LYS A 112 6.38 9.58 2.64
N LEU A 113 5.45 9.19 1.76
CA LEU A 113 5.07 7.79 1.58
C LEU A 113 6.18 6.96 0.96
N LYS A 114 6.90 7.53 -0.02
CA LYS A 114 8.06 6.89 -0.63
C LYS A 114 9.18 6.65 0.38
N SER A 115 9.52 7.64 1.21
CA SER A 115 10.52 7.49 2.27
C SER A 115 10.15 6.37 3.24
N LYS A 116 8.88 6.26 3.62
CA LYS A 116 8.41 5.20 4.52
C LYS A 116 8.44 3.82 3.86
N LEU A 117 8.10 3.75 2.58
CA LEU A 117 8.20 2.52 1.81
C LEU A 117 9.64 2.03 1.70
N GLU A 118 10.58 2.94 1.42
CA GLU A 118 12.02 2.62 1.36
C GLU A 118 12.58 2.18 2.73
N GLU A 119 12.12 2.80 3.82
CA GLU A 119 12.45 2.34 5.18
C GLU A 119 12.04 0.88 5.38
N TYR A 120 10.81 0.52 5.01
CA TYR A 120 10.32 -0.87 5.14
C TYR A 120 11.08 -1.84 4.24
N LYS A 121 11.38 -1.45 2.99
CA LYS A 121 12.21 -2.25 2.08
C LYS A 121 13.61 -2.51 2.68
N LYS A 122 14.22 -1.47 3.26
CA LYS A 122 15.56 -1.58 3.88
C LYS A 122 15.55 -2.45 5.13
N ASN A 123 14.52 -2.34 5.95
CA ASN A 123 14.41 -3.09 7.19
C ASN A 123 13.98 -4.55 6.97
N GLY A 124 13.33 -4.84 5.84
CA GLY A 124 12.74 -6.16 5.55
C GLY A 124 11.47 -6.46 6.34
N HIS A 125 10.95 -5.50 7.09
CA HIS A 125 9.75 -5.66 7.92
C HIS A 125 9.02 -4.34 8.13
N SER A 126 7.70 -4.40 8.38
CA SER A 126 6.86 -3.24 8.71
C SER A 126 6.50 -3.14 10.19
N ARG A 127 6.63 -4.23 10.95
CA ARG A 127 6.41 -4.26 12.39
C ARG A 127 7.61 -3.65 13.13
N SER A 128 7.35 -2.86 14.20
CA SER A 128 8.41 -2.46 15.13
C SER A 128 8.93 -3.70 15.87
N ILE A 129 10.18 -4.04 15.63
CA ILE A 129 10.91 -5.08 16.35
C ILE A 129 11.58 -4.41 17.53
N LYS A 130 11.27 -4.89 18.76
CA LYS A 130 11.85 -4.38 20.02
C LYS A 130 13.04 -5.20 20.42
#